data_62b090b4c003c188f29c3a491182b573
#
_entry.id   62b090b4c003c188f29c3a491182b573
#
_cell.length_a   1.000
_cell.length_b   1.000
_cell.length_c   1.000
_cell.angle_alpha   90.00
_cell.angle_beta   90.00
_cell.angle_gamma   90.00
#
_symmetry.space_group_name_H-M   'P 1'
#
loop_
_entity.id
_entity.type
_entity.pdbx_description
1 polymer ?
#
loop_
_entity_poly.entity_id
_entity_poly.type
_entity_poly.pdbx_seq_one_letter_code
_entity_poly.pdbx_strand_id
1 'polypeptide(L)'
;IMIDAGTVNSPVLLQVGTPHAKKSDPSNPTTLHDVFFRIGGPHVGRATVSLEVNSDNVLLDHIWAWRADHGVDGSFGWEVNTADTGVIVNGDNVTATGLFVEHYQKYNTIWNGENGTTILFQNELPYDPPNQTAYQHDGVLGWAAYKVADSVSHHELWGGGSYVVFNVNPT
;
A
#
# COMPACT_ATOMS: atom_id res chain seq x y z
N ILE A 1 -15.31 -3.60 5.07
CA ILE A 1 -15.22 -4.50 3.89
C ILE A 1 -13.85 -5.12 3.86
N MET A 2 -13.77 -6.48 3.64
CA MET A 2 -12.50 -7.16 3.38
C MET A 2 -12.44 -7.53 1.90
N ILE A 3 -11.36 -7.12 1.22
CA ILE A 3 -11.01 -7.52 -0.14
C ILE A 3 -9.85 -8.49 -0.04
N ASP A 4 -10.09 -9.74 -0.42
CA ASP A 4 -9.15 -10.85 -0.28
C ASP A 4 -8.58 -11.24 -1.64
N ALA A 5 -7.26 -11.32 -1.76
CA ALA A 5 -6.60 -11.66 -3.00
C ALA A 5 -6.71 -13.18 -3.30
N GLY A 6 -7.09 -13.53 -4.51
CA GLY A 6 -7.06 -14.92 -4.98
C GLY A 6 -5.65 -15.39 -5.37
N THR A 7 -5.55 -16.65 -5.76
CA THR A 7 -4.28 -17.30 -6.12
C THR A 7 -3.67 -16.80 -7.44
N VAL A 8 -4.49 -16.24 -8.32
CA VAL A 8 -4.05 -15.61 -9.57
C VAL A 8 -3.71 -14.16 -9.28
N ASN A 9 -2.56 -13.69 -9.75
CA ASN A 9 -2.15 -12.31 -9.52
C ASN A 9 -3.15 -11.30 -10.13
N SER A 10 -3.68 -10.43 -9.28
CA SER A 10 -4.49 -9.29 -9.71
C SER A 10 -3.59 -8.08 -9.93
N PRO A 11 -3.66 -7.38 -11.07
CA PRO A 11 -2.90 -6.13 -11.25
C PRO A 11 -3.22 -5.10 -10.17
N VAL A 12 -4.51 -4.91 -9.87
CA VAL A 12 -5.01 -4.03 -8.79
C VAL A 12 -6.24 -4.69 -8.16
N LEU A 13 -6.31 -4.76 -6.83
CA LEU A 13 -7.48 -5.32 -6.14
C LEU A 13 -8.67 -4.36 -6.14
N LEU A 14 -8.41 -3.07 -5.90
CA LEU A 14 -9.43 -2.02 -5.98
C LEU A 14 -8.84 -0.78 -6.65
N GLN A 15 -9.53 -0.33 -7.70
CA GLN A 15 -9.21 0.92 -8.39
C GLN A 15 -10.35 1.93 -8.19
N VAL A 16 -10.01 3.12 -7.71
CA VAL A 16 -10.94 4.24 -7.53
C VAL A 16 -10.70 5.27 -8.61
N GLY A 17 -11.62 5.34 -9.56
CA GLY A 17 -11.50 6.21 -10.74
C GLY A 17 -10.66 5.60 -11.87
N THR A 18 -10.81 6.16 -13.05
CA THR A 18 -10.06 5.74 -14.25
C THR A 18 -8.68 6.40 -14.25
N PRO A 19 -7.60 5.66 -14.57
CA PRO A 19 -6.27 6.24 -14.67
C PRO A 19 -6.24 7.48 -15.56
N HIS A 20 -5.57 8.53 -15.11
CA HIS A 20 -5.40 9.83 -15.78
C HIS A 20 -6.69 10.66 -15.99
N ALA A 21 -7.85 10.19 -15.60
CA ALA A 21 -9.10 10.94 -15.78
C ALA A 21 -9.29 12.06 -14.75
N LYS A 22 -8.76 11.88 -13.53
CA LYS A 22 -8.83 12.84 -12.41
C LYS A 22 -10.21 13.45 -12.19
N LYS A 23 -11.27 12.68 -12.50
CA LYS A 23 -12.66 13.16 -12.38
C LYS A 23 -13.11 13.05 -10.95
N SER A 24 -13.66 14.14 -10.43
CA SER A 24 -14.28 14.17 -9.12
C SER A 24 -15.22 15.35 -8.99
N ASP A 25 -16.07 15.28 -7.97
CA ASP A 25 -16.90 16.41 -7.53
C ASP A 25 -16.47 16.78 -6.11
N PRO A 26 -15.81 17.96 -5.92
CA PRO A 26 -15.37 18.38 -4.58
C PRO A 26 -16.53 18.59 -3.59
N SER A 27 -17.75 18.85 -4.09
CA SER A 27 -18.94 19.01 -3.25
C SER A 27 -19.53 17.66 -2.81
N ASN A 28 -19.13 16.57 -3.47
CA ASN A 28 -19.55 15.21 -3.17
C ASN A 28 -18.36 14.25 -3.33
N PRO A 29 -17.38 14.29 -2.43
CA PRO A 29 -16.15 13.49 -2.54
C PRO A 29 -16.45 11.99 -2.48
N THR A 30 -15.66 11.22 -3.21
CA THR A 30 -15.66 9.76 -3.06
C THR A 30 -15.06 9.40 -1.71
N THR A 31 -15.68 8.48 -0.98
CA THR A 31 -15.22 8.06 0.34
C THR A 31 -15.10 6.55 0.43
N LEU A 32 -14.00 6.08 1.04
CA LEU A 32 -13.77 4.69 1.42
C LEU A 32 -13.61 4.65 2.94
N HIS A 33 -14.50 3.90 3.61
CA HIS A 33 -14.46 3.71 5.05
C HIS A 33 -14.34 2.23 5.40
N ASP A 34 -13.43 1.87 6.31
CA ASP A 34 -13.25 0.50 6.80
C ASP A 34 -13.08 -0.50 5.64
N VAL A 35 -12.17 -0.20 4.71
CA VAL A 35 -11.83 -1.09 3.61
C VAL A 35 -10.45 -1.70 3.87
N PHE A 36 -10.41 -3.03 3.93
CA PHE A 36 -9.22 -3.80 4.25
C PHE A 36 -8.84 -4.70 3.09
N PHE A 37 -7.55 -4.79 2.81
CA PHE A 37 -6.97 -5.62 1.77
C PHE A 37 -6.10 -6.68 2.41
N ARG A 38 -6.29 -7.95 2.00
CA ARG A 38 -5.51 -9.06 2.52
C ARG A 38 -4.92 -9.88 1.38
N ILE A 39 -3.61 -10.10 1.43
CA ILE A 39 -2.88 -10.90 0.45
C ILE A 39 -2.16 -12.03 1.18
N GLY A 40 -2.69 -13.24 1.09
CA GLY A 40 -2.24 -14.38 1.88
C GLY A 40 -2.86 -14.44 3.26
N GLY A 41 -2.37 -15.31 4.12
CA GLY A 41 -2.83 -15.54 5.48
C GLY A 41 -3.75 -16.76 5.61
N PRO A 42 -5.03 -16.71 5.25
CA PRO A 42 -5.90 -17.91 5.30
C PRO A 42 -5.66 -18.85 4.11
N HIS A 43 -5.24 -18.34 2.98
CA HIS A 43 -4.93 -19.07 1.74
C HIS A 43 -3.91 -18.25 0.93
N VAL A 44 -3.32 -18.84 -0.11
CA VAL A 44 -2.43 -18.11 -1.01
C VAL A 44 -3.21 -17.02 -1.75
N GLY A 45 -2.70 -15.78 -1.69
CA GLY A 45 -3.21 -14.64 -2.44
C GLY A 45 -2.08 -13.90 -3.13
N ARG A 46 -2.35 -13.26 -4.29
CA ARG A 46 -1.37 -12.45 -5.02
C ARG A 46 -2.02 -11.22 -5.64
N ALA A 47 -1.31 -10.10 -5.55
CA ALA A 47 -1.70 -8.89 -6.25
C ALA A 47 -0.48 -8.00 -6.51
N THR A 48 -0.48 -7.22 -7.59
CA THR A 48 0.60 -6.24 -7.79
C THR A 48 0.37 -5.02 -6.90
N VAL A 49 -0.87 -4.49 -6.88
CA VAL A 49 -1.27 -3.34 -6.06
C VAL A 49 -2.58 -3.66 -5.35
N SER A 50 -2.70 -3.27 -4.08
CA SER A 50 -3.96 -3.44 -3.35
C SER A 50 -4.97 -2.33 -3.65
N LEU A 51 -4.58 -1.08 -3.49
CA LEU A 51 -5.44 0.07 -3.73
C LEU A 51 -4.77 1.08 -4.65
N GLU A 52 -5.47 1.46 -5.72
CA GLU A 52 -5.07 2.55 -6.61
C GLU A 52 -6.15 3.63 -6.67
N VAL A 53 -5.82 4.86 -6.27
CA VAL A 53 -6.73 6.01 -6.24
C VAL A 53 -6.36 6.98 -7.34
N ASN A 54 -7.18 7.04 -8.39
CA ASN A 54 -6.98 7.91 -9.55
C ASN A 54 -7.90 9.14 -9.57
N SER A 55 -8.97 9.13 -8.76
CA SER A 55 -9.86 10.26 -8.61
C SER A 55 -9.29 11.31 -7.67
N ASP A 56 -9.54 12.56 -7.96
CA ASP A 56 -9.27 13.68 -7.04
C ASP A 56 -10.34 13.75 -5.93
N ASN A 57 -10.04 14.49 -4.85
CA ASN A 57 -10.97 14.76 -3.75
C ASN A 57 -11.56 13.48 -3.14
N VAL A 58 -10.69 12.52 -2.79
CA VAL A 58 -11.09 11.26 -2.15
C VAL A 58 -10.77 11.31 -0.66
N LEU A 59 -11.66 10.80 0.16
CA LEU A 59 -11.42 10.53 1.57
C LEU A 59 -11.23 9.03 1.78
N LEU A 60 -10.08 8.66 2.31
CA LEU A 60 -9.74 7.31 2.75
C LEU A 60 -9.75 7.32 4.28
N ASP A 61 -10.72 6.64 4.89
CA ASP A 61 -10.85 6.59 6.34
C ASP A 61 -10.76 5.15 6.83
N HIS A 62 -9.74 4.87 7.64
CA HIS A 62 -9.43 3.56 8.20
C HIS A 62 -9.25 2.51 7.08
N ILE A 63 -8.14 2.62 6.38
CA ILE A 63 -7.71 1.67 5.33
C ILE A 63 -6.58 0.82 5.89
N TRP A 64 -6.69 -0.49 5.75
CA TRP A 64 -5.62 -1.42 6.07
C TRP A 64 -5.29 -2.28 4.85
N ALA A 65 -4.09 -2.18 4.36
CA ALA A 65 -3.54 -3.00 3.29
C ALA A 65 -2.43 -3.89 3.85
N TRP A 66 -2.65 -5.20 3.87
CA TRP A 66 -1.79 -6.17 4.51
C TRP A 66 -1.38 -7.30 3.55
N ARG A 67 -0.08 -7.39 3.27
CA ARG A 67 0.51 -8.60 2.74
C ARG A 67 0.86 -9.48 3.95
N ALA A 68 0.17 -10.61 4.10
CA ALA A 68 0.29 -11.43 5.29
C ALA A 68 1.73 -11.94 5.52
N ASP A 69 2.25 -11.69 6.70
CA ASP A 69 3.53 -12.21 7.22
C ASP A 69 3.34 -13.46 8.09
N HIS A 70 2.09 -13.81 8.39
CA HIS A 70 1.69 -14.99 9.14
C HIS A 70 0.31 -15.50 8.71
N GLY A 71 -0.05 -16.72 9.14
CA GLY A 71 -1.34 -17.33 8.81
C GLY A 71 -1.25 -18.85 8.76
N VAL A 72 -2.02 -19.46 7.85
CA VAL A 72 -1.98 -20.90 7.59
C VAL A 72 -0.68 -21.24 6.87
N ASP A 73 -0.02 -22.33 7.29
CA ASP A 73 1.22 -22.79 6.68
C ASP A 73 1.10 -22.92 5.15
N GLY A 74 2.09 -22.37 4.43
CA GLY A 74 2.13 -22.36 2.97
C GLY A 74 1.28 -21.26 2.30
N SER A 75 0.61 -20.39 3.07
CA SER A 75 -0.19 -19.28 2.53
C SER A 75 0.53 -17.92 2.53
N PHE A 76 1.71 -17.84 3.11
CA PHE A 76 2.54 -16.64 3.20
C PHE A 76 4.02 -16.98 2.98
N GLY A 77 4.82 -15.98 2.63
CA GLY A 77 6.25 -16.06 2.37
C GLY A 77 6.65 -15.27 1.11
N TRP A 78 7.92 -14.94 0.98
CA TRP A 78 8.43 -14.02 -0.04
C TRP A 78 7.97 -14.34 -1.47
N GLU A 79 7.99 -15.63 -1.86
CA GLU A 79 7.58 -16.09 -3.19
C GLU A 79 6.13 -16.65 -3.24
N VAL A 80 5.42 -16.62 -2.12
CA VAL A 80 4.10 -17.26 -1.99
C VAL A 80 2.97 -16.27 -2.22
N ASN A 81 2.86 -15.26 -1.36
CA ASN A 81 1.85 -14.23 -1.42
C ASN A 81 2.48 -12.90 -1.90
N THR A 82 2.87 -12.88 -3.16
CA THR A 82 3.58 -11.75 -3.75
C THR A 82 2.70 -10.51 -3.87
N ALA A 83 3.24 -9.36 -3.47
CA ALA A 83 2.58 -8.07 -3.62
C ALA A 83 3.61 -6.93 -3.66
N ASP A 84 3.58 -6.13 -4.73
CA ASP A 84 4.56 -5.07 -4.92
C ASP A 84 4.28 -3.87 -4.03
N THR A 85 3.08 -3.27 -4.14
CA THR A 85 2.74 -1.99 -3.50
C THR A 85 1.35 -2.05 -2.85
N GLY A 86 1.24 -1.50 -1.65
CA GLY A 86 -0.02 -1.48 -0.92
C GLY A 86 -0.99 -0.44 -1.47
N VAL A 87 -0.58 0.82 -1.47
CA VAL A 87 -1.44 1.94 -1.85
C VAL A 87 -0.73 2.86 -2.83
N ILE A 88 -1.39 3.22 -3.93
CA ILE A 88 -0.95 4.24 -4.88
C ILE A 88 -2.03 5.31 -4.96
N VAL A 89 -1.66 6.57 -4.70
CA VAL A 89 -2.56 7.72 -4.81
C VAL A 89 -2.08 8.61 -5.93
N ASN A 90 -2.84 8.64 -7.02
CA ASN A 90 -2.59 9.47 -8.20
C ASN A 90 -3.48 10.73 -8.25
N GLY A 91 -4.59 10.71 -7.51
CA GLY A 91 -5.52 11.85 -7.44
C GLY A 91 -4.99 12.98 -6.57
N ASP A 92 -5.39 14.20 -6.89
CA ASP A 92 -5.08 15.40 -6.13
C ASP A 92 -6.10 15.63 -5.00
N ASN A 93 -5.72 16.35 -3.94
CA ASN A 93 -6.57 16.67 -2.78
C ASN A 93 -7.16 15.41 -2.11
N VAL A 94 -6.39 14.34 -2.01
CA VAL A 94 -6.80 13.12 -1.32
C VAL A 94 -6.40 13.22 0.15
N THR A 95 -7.32 12.87 1.04
CA THR A 95 -7.07 12.78 2.47
C THR A 95 -7.17 11.34 2.95
N ALA A 96 -6.19 10.89 3.72
CA ALA A 96 -6.21 9.59 4.39
C ALA A 96 -6.16 9.79 5.91
N THR A 97 -7.09 9.15 6.63
CA THR A 97 -7.12 9.11 8.09
C THR A 97 -7.05 7.66 8.56
N GLY A 98 -6.01 7.32 9.35
CA GLY A 98 -5.78 5.93 9.76
C GLY A 98 -5.42 5.03 8.57
N LEU A 99 -4.27 5.26 7.98
CA LEU A 99 -3.74 4.48 6.86
C LEU A 99 -2.69 3.48 7.37
N PHE A 100 -3.00 2.18 7.28
CA PHE A 100 -2.14 1.08 7.70
C PHE A 100 -1.71 0.28 6.47
N VAL A 101 -0.40 0.21 6.19
CA VAL A 101 0.11 -0.46 4.98
C VAL A 101 1.33 -1.30 5.34
N GLU A 102 1.24 -2.62 5.18
CA GLU A 102 2.18 -3.54 5.81
C GLU A 102 2.72 -4.61 4.86
N HIS A 103 4.04 -4.83 4.94
CA HIS A 103 4.82 -5.95 4.40
C HIS A 103 4.90 -6.04 2.87
N TYR A 104 4.58 -5.01 2.12
CA TYR A 104 4.72 -5.04 0.66
C TYR A 104 6.18 -5.12 0.23
N GLN A 105 6.42 -5.80 -0.90
CA GLN A 105 7.76 -6.15 -1.36
C GLN A 105 8.51 -5.01 -2.03
N LYS A 106 7.80 -3.90 -2.35
CA LYS A 106 8.37 -2.65 -2.83
C LYS A 106 7.87 -1.49 -1.96
N TYR A 107 7.55 -0.34 -2.55
CA TYR A 107 6.96 0.77 -1.80
C TYR A 107 5.64 0.37 -1.16
N ASN A 108 5.50 0.57 0.15
CA ASN A 108 4.21 0.29 0.79
C ASN A 108 3.16 1.31 0.36
N THR A 109 3.53 2.59 0.32
CA THR A 109 2.67 3.67 -0.17
C THR A 109 3.43 4.55 -1.17
N ILE A 110 2.78 4.87 -2.30
CA ILE A 110 3.25 5.85 -3.28
C ILE A 110 2.20 6.96 -3.39
N TRP A 111 2.63 8.20 -3.27
CA TRP A 111 1.78 9.37 -3.39
C TRP A 111 2.25 10.27 -4.52
N ASN A 112 1.47 10.30 -5.60
CA ASN A 112 1.75 11.05 -6.83
C ASN A 112 0.85 12.30 -6.96
N GLY A 113 -0.24 12.38 -6.19
CA GLY A 113 -1.18 13.48 -6.25
C GLY A 113 -0.73 14.70 -5.45
N GLU A 114 -1.11 15.87 -5.91
CA GLU A 114 -0.83 17.16 -5.26
C GLU A 114 -1.78 17.40 -4.07
N ASN A 115 -1.36 18.18 -3.07
CA ASN A 115 -2.16 18.56 -1.91
C ASN A 115 -2.71 17.35 -1.11
N GLY A 116 -1.94 16.28 -1.01
CA GLY A 116 -2.31 15.11 -0.24
C GLY A 116 -2.13 15.35 1.27
N THR A 117 -3.01 14.75 2.07
CA THR A 117 -2.89 14.76 3.53
C THR A 117 -3.06 13.35 4.07
N THR A 118 -2.12 12.91 4.92
CA THR A 118 -2.24 11.67 5.68
C THR A 118 -2.16 11.95 7.16
N ILE A 119 -3.14 11.50 7.93
CA ILE A 119 -3.21 11.61 9.38
C ILE A 119 -3.24 10.22 9.99
N LEU A 120 -2.24 9.90 10.79
CA LEU A 120 -1.98 8.58 11.35
C LEU A 120 -1.65 7.55 10.25
N PHE A 121 -0.38 7.46 9.93
CA PHE A 121 0.19 6.41 9.08
C PHE A 121 0.93 5.40 9.94
N GLN A 122 0.57 4.11 9.81
CA GLN A 122 1.31 3.02 10.42
C GLN A 122 1.79 2.08 9.31
N ASN A 123 3.03 1.63 9.44
CA ASN A 123 3.66 0.77 8.46
C ASN A 123 4.56 -0.27 9.13
N GLU A 124 4.53 -1.45 8.58
CA GLU A 124 5.52 -2.49 8.81
C GLU A 124 6.19 -2.81 7.47
N LEU A 125 7.52 -2.70 7.44
CA LEU A 125 8.29 -3.16 6.28
C LEU A 125 8.27 -4.70 6.22
N PRO A 126 8.51 -5.34 5.08
CA PRO A 126 8.46 -6.80 4.99
C PRO A 126 9.48 -7.44 5.92
N TYR A 127 9.08 -8.51 6.62
CA TYR A 127 9.90 -9.25 7.59
C TYR A 127 10.67 -10.41 6.96
N ASP A 128 10.31 -10.79 5.73
CA ASP A 128 10.71 -12.03 5.08
C ASP A 128 11.60 -11.89 3.82
N PRO A 129 12.29 -10.75 3.54
CA PRO A 129 13.22 -10.71 2.43
C PRO A 129 14.32 -11.78 2.62
N PRO A 130 14.55 -12.66 1.66
CA PRO A 130 15.52 -13.75 1.83
C PRO A 130 16.97 -13.25 1.86
N ASN A 131 17.24 -12.09 1.32
CA ASN A 131 18.54 -11.41 1.33
C ASN A 131 18.39 -9.97 0.84
N GLN A 132 19.46 -9.17 0.96
CA GLN A 132 19.47 -7.76 0.54
C GLN A 132 19.22 -7.60 -0.98
N THR A 133 19.68 -8.55 -1.80
CA THR A 133 19.49 -8.46 -3.25
C THR A 133 18.00 -8.54 -3.65
N ALA A 134 17.20 -9.29 -2.89
CA ALA A 134 15.76 -9.39 -3.14
C ALA A 134 14.99 -8.12 -2.70
N TYR A 135 15.58 -7.30 -1.83
CA TYR A 135 14.95 -6.11 -1.28
C TYR A 135 15.84 -4.87 -1.47
N GLN A 136 16.00 -4.49 -2.73
CA GLN A 136 16.75 -3.30 -3.15
C GLN A 136 16.35 -2.88 -4.57
N HIS A 137 16.69 -1.65 -4.97
CA HIS A 137 16.49 -1.13 -6.32
C HIS A 137 17.45 0.00 -6.61
N ASP A 138 17.94 0.11 -7.85
CA ASP A 138 18.71 1.24 -8.36
C ASP A 138 19.85 1.72 -7.44
N GLY A 139 20.50 0.79 -6.74
CA GLY A 139 21.55 1.09 -5.77
C GLY A 139 21.06 1.52 -4.38
N VAL A 140 19.77 1.56 -4.16
CA VAL A 140 19.15 1.84 -2.84
C VAL A 140 18.85 0.53 -2.12
N LEU A 141 19.29 0.43 -0.87
CA LEU A 141 19.07 -0.76 -0.03
C LEU A 141 17.69 -0.67 0.64
N GLY A 142 16.72 -1.39 0.07
CA GLY A 142 15.33 -1.42 0.52
C GLY A 142 14.41 -0.52 -0.28
N TRP A 143 13.18 -0.38 0.20
CA TRP A 143 12.11 0.43 -0.36
C TRP A 143 11.49 1.29 0.73
N ALA A 144 11.12 2.52 0.40
CA ALA A 144 10.51 3.40 1.39
C ALA A 144 9.11 2.91 1.79
N ALA A 145 8.80 3.06 3.08
CA ALA A 145 7.48 2.84 3.62
C ALA A 145 6.44 3.77 2.97
N TYR A 146 6.82 5.02 2.78
CA TYR A 146 5.99 6.08 2.20
C TYR A 146 6.83 6.93 1.24
N LYS A 147 6.47 6.94 -0.04
CA LYS A 147 7.14 7.72 -1.07
C LYS A 147 6.20 8.79 -1.61
N VAL A 148 6.58 10.04 -1.48
CA VAL A 148 5.98 11.16 -2.22
C VAL A 148 6.78 11.37 -3.50
N ALA A 149 6.09 11.49 -4.63
CA ALA A 149 6.76 11.68 -5.92
C ALA A 149 7.45 13.06 -6.00
N ASP A 150 8.54 13.14 -6.74
CA ASP A 150 9.31 14.38 -6.89
C ASP A 150 8.53 15.51 -7.58
N SER A 151 7.45 15.18 -8.28
CA SER A 151 6.55 16.13 -8.91
C SER A 151 5.57 16.81 -7.96
N VAL A 152 5.42 16.28 -6.73
CA VAL A 152 4.48 16.80 -5.72
C VAL A 152 5.14 17.97 -5.00
N SER A 153 4.48 19.13 -5.03
CA SER A 153 4.97 20.35 -4.39
C SER A 153 4.47 20.50 -2.95
N HIS A 154 3.29 19.95 -2.64
CA HIS A 154 2.70 20.02 -1.32
C HIS A 154 2.07 18.70 -0.89
N HIS A 155 2.50 18.21 0.26
CA HIS A 155 1.97 17.01 0.91
C HIS A 155 2.18 17.11 2.42
N GLU A 156 1.20 16.66 3.19
CA GLU A 156 1.27 16.64 4.65
C GLU A 156 1.13 15.23 5.20
N LEU A 157 1.99 14.87 6.15
CA LEU A 157 1.89 13.63 6.90
C LEU A 157 2.03 13.91 8.39
N TRP A 158 0.99 13.57 9.15
CA TRP A 158 0.90 13.78 10.60
C TRP A 158 0.81 12.44 11.34
N GLY A 159 1.73 12.20 12.27
CA GLY A 159 1.72 11.00 13.09
C GLY A 159 2.06 9.74 12.29
N GLY A 160 3.20 9.74 11.60
CA GLY A 160 3.71 8.56 10.88
C GLY A 160 4.63 7.70 11.73
N GLY A 161 4.46 6.38 11.67
CA GLY A 161 5.36 5.40 12.27
C GLY A 161 5.62 4.23 11.33
N SER A 162 6.89 3.79 11.27
CA SER A 162 7.29 2.61 10.51
C SER A 162 8.31 1.81 11.30
N TYR A 163 8.20 0.49 11.26
CA TYR A 163 9.17 -0.40 11.87
C TYR A 163 9.37 -1.68 11.06
N VAL A 164 10.36 -2.49 11.46
CA VAL A 164 10.67 -3.76 10.82
C VAL A 164 11.29 -4.73 11.82
N VAL A 165 10.99 -6.01 11.62
CA VAL A 165 11.70 -7.13 12.25
C VAL A 165 12.14 -8.09 11.15
N PHE A 166 13.44 -8.38 11.05
CA PHE A 166 13.94 -9.34 10.07
C PHE A 166 13.89 -10.75 10.63
N ASN A 167 12.97 -11.57 10.13
CA ASN A 167 12.77 -12.95 10.57
C ASN A 167 13.68 -13.94 9.83
N VAL A 168 14.00 -13.66 8.57
CA VAL A 168 14.68 -14.61 7.67
C VAL A 168 16.15 -14.27 7.49
N ASN A 169 16.50 -13.01 7.48
CA ASN A 169 17.87 -12.54 7.31
C ASN A 169 18.18 -11.41 8.30
N PRO A 170 18.50 -11.73 9.55
CA PRO A 170 18.67 -10.74 10.61
C PRO A 170 20.00 -9.96 10.56
N THR A 171 20.86 -10.20 9.56
CA THR A 171 22.19 -9.57 9.44
C THR A 171 22.29 -8.69 8.21
#